data_de78a22c108f8b154fb0bb97eb3e9c2d
#
_entry.id   de78a22c108f8b154fb0bb97eb3e9c2d
#
_cell.length_a   1.000
_cell.length_b   1.000
_cell.length_c   1.000
_cell.angle_alpha   90.00
_cell.angle_beta   90.00
_cell.angle_gamma   90.00
#
_symmetry.space_group_name_H-M   'P 1'
#
loop_
_entity.id
_entity.type
_entity.pdbx_description
1 polymer ?
#
loop_
_entity_poly.entity_id
_entity_poly.type
_entity_poly.pdbx_seq_one_letter_code
_entity_poly.pdbx_strand_id
1 'polypeptide(L)'
;MALNIYRFFMQFSNLKAFHRFANKYLKERYPNFPNYENFLKATNKSFPMMMLFVNSVLAKNREKCAGETIHFIDSTPVEVCKNNKISRHKVAKDCASRGKSTKGWFFGFKLHGVCTADMIVESLTFTTGSVHDSKMAQKLTKDIIGKAFADAGYQLKSEVLSEMADDGVFMHNAPRKNMNRLISKEQLDCLEQRNIIETVWSVMKGRFELVYTKARSLKGMFRHFFYSIAA
;
A
#
# COMPACT_ATOMS: atom_id res chain seq x y z
N MET A 1 3.21 20.11 1.37
CA MET A 1 3.25 18.65 1.60
C MET A 1 2.56 18.30 2.92
N ALA A 2 3.04 18.75 4.07
CA ALA A 2 2.47 18.46 5.39
C ALA A 2 0.94 18.67 5.49
N LEU A 3 0.43 19.80 5.02
CA LEU A 3 -1.02 20.07 5.00
C LEU A 3 -1.86 19.03 4.23
N ASN A 4 -1.30 18.43 3.17
CA ASN A 4 -2.02 17.37 2.45
C ASN A 4 -2.00 16.03 3.20
N ILE A 5 -0.96 15.71 3.95
CA ILE A 5 -0.93 14.57 4.88
C ILE A 5 -1.97 14.83 5.97
N TYR A 6 -1.92 16.01 6.60
CA TYR A 6 -2.87 16.42 7.63
C TYR A 6 -4.33 16.35 7.17
N ARG A 7 -4.61 16.64 5.89
CA ARG A 7 -5.93 16.48 5.28
C ARG A 7 -6.49 15.06 5.44
N PHE A 8 -5.67 14.03 5.23
CA PHE A 8 -6.08 12.63 5.39
C PHE A 8 -6.29 12.26 6.86
N PHE A 9 -5.43 12.74 7.76
CA PHE A 9 -5.66 12.59 9.20
C PHE A 9 -7.00 13.17 9.63
N MET A 10 -7.35 14.34 9.11
CA MET A 10 -8.62 15.02 9.38
C MET A 10 -9.79 14.49 8.54
N GLN A 11 -9.58 13.43 7.77
CA GLN A 11 -10.58 12.73 6.95
C GLN A 11 -11.33 13.65 5.94
N PHE A 12 -10.66 14.67 5.43
CA PHE A 12 -11.22 15.46 4.34
C PHE A 12 -11.03 14.77 3.00
N SER A 13 -12.06 14.11 2.50
CA SER A 13 -12.06 13.49 1.15
C SER A 13 -11.96 14.52 0.02
N ASN A 14 -12.46 15.73 0.25
CA ASN A 14 -12.49 16.81 -0.75
C ASN A 14 -11.41 17.86 -0.48
N LEU A 15 -10.49 18.05 -1.46
CA LEU A 15 -9.40 19.02 -1.34
C LEU A 15 -9.90 20.48 -1.19
N LYS A 16 -11.00 20.86 -1.87
CA LYS A 16 -11.55 22.21 -1.77
C LYS A 16 -12.19 22.46 -0.41
N ALA A 17 -12.84 21.45 0.17
CA ALA A 17 -13.37 21.53 1.53
C ALA A 17 -12.24 21.70 2.56
N PHE A 18 -11.17 20.90 2.42
CA PHE A 18 -9.99 21.07 3.26
C PHE A 18 -9.33 22.44 3.11
N HIS A 19 -9.20 22.96 1.87
CA HIS A 19 -8.67 24.30 1.64
C HIS A 19 -9.47 25.38 2.35
N ARG A 20 -10.81 25.32 2.32
CA ARG A 20 -11.67 26.25 3.06
C ARG A 20 -11.45 26.16 4.57
N PHE A 21 -11.38 24.94 5.09
CA PHE A 21 -11.07 24.70 6.51
C PHE A 21 -9.71 25.28 6.88
N ALA A 22 -8.66 24.95 6.12
CA ALA A 22 -7.31 25.42 6.38
C ALA A 22 -7.20 26.96 6.32
N ASN A 23 -7.84 27.59 5.33
CA ASN A 23 -7.86 29.06 5.23
C ASN A 23 -8.59 29.74 6.39
N LYS A 24 -9.58 29.06 6.99
CA LYS A 24 -10.33 29.60 8.13
C LYS A 24 -9.60 29.39 9.46
N TYR A 25 -9.10 28.16 9.71
CA TYR A 25 -8.65 27.75 11.03
C TYR A 25 -7.13 27.64 11.18
N LEU A 26 -6.38 27.61 10.06
CA LEU A 26 -4.92 27.51 10.10
C LEU A 26 -4.23 28.79 9.61
N LYS A 27 -4.99 29.89 9.40
CA LYS A 27 -4.46 31.14 8.88
C LYS A 27 -3.43 31.79 9.80
N GLU A 28 -3.61 31.70 11.10
CA GLU A 28 -2.64 32.23 12.10
C GLU A 28 -1.28 31.52 11.97
N ARG A 29 -1.30 30.19 11.77
CA ARG A 29 -0.08 29.39 11.60
C ARG A 29 0.52 29.49 10.19
N TYR A 30 -0.29 29.85 9.20
CA TYR A 30 0.08 30.03 7.79
C TYR A 30 -0.46 31.37 7.26
N PRO A 31 0.13 32.53 7.64
CA PRO A 31 -0.39 33.86 7.33
C PRO A 31 -0.56 34.09 5.81
N ASN A 32 0.37 33.54 5.00
CA ASN A 32 0.37 33.63 3.55
C ASN A 32 -0.29 32.40 2.89
N PHE A 33 -1.42 31.93 3.44
CA PHE A 33 -2.10 30.77 2.90
C PHE A 33 -2.60 31.06 1.46
N PRO A 34 -2.20 30.25 0.44
CA PRO A 34 -2.47 30.55 -0.95
C PRO A 34 -3.96 30.37 -1.28
N ASN A 35 -4.42 31.04 -2.35
CA ASN A 35 -5.72 30.74 -2.93
C ASN A 35 -5.79 29.27 -3.41
N TYR A 36 -7.01 28.77 -3.69
CA TYR A 36 -7.21 27.35 -4.01
C TYR A 36 -6.43 26.88 -5.23
N GLU A 37 -6.33 27.71 -6.28
CA GLU A 37 -5.61 27.35 -7.50
C GLU A 37 -4.10 27.20 -7.25
N ASN A 38 -3.50 28.15 -6.54
CA ASN A 38 -2.09 28.08 -6.18
C ASN A 38 -1.82 26.95 -5.18
N PHE A 39 -2.74 26.69 -4.25
CA PHE A 39 -2.66 25.52 -3.37
C PHE A 39 -2.68 24.22 -4.17
N LEU A 40 -3.54 24.09 -5.17
CA LEU A 40 -3.61 22.94 -6.06
C LEU A 40 -2.33 22.78 -6.90
N LYS A 41 -1.81 23.90 -7.47
CA LYS A 41 -0.53 23.90 -8.20
C LYS A 41 0.64 23.46 -7.32
N ALA A 42 0.74 23.99 -6.10
CA ALA A 42 1.74 23.60 -5.11
C ALA A 42 1.63 22.11 -4.72
N THR A 43 0.42 21.62 -4.51
CA THR A 43 0.15 20.21 -4.24
C THR A 43 0.57 19.31 -5.41
N ASN A 44 0.35 19.73 -6.66
CA ASN A 44 0.79 19.00 -7.84
C ASN A 44 2.32 19.01 -7.98
N LYS A 45 2.97 20.13 -7.67
CA LYS A 45 4.43 20.29 -7.73
C LYS A 45 5.14 19.45 -6.66
N SER A 46 4.54 19.29 -5.48
CA SER A 46 5.14 18.55 -4.36
C SER A 46 5.00 17.01 -4.48
N PHE A 47 4.38 16.48 -5.51
CA PHE A 47 4.15 15.04 -5.65
C PHE A 47 5.45 14.21 -5.75
N PRO A 48 6.48 14.58 -6.56
CA PRO A 48 7.75 13.84 -6.55
C PRO A 48 8.42 13.81 -5.17
N MET A 49 8.38 14.92 -4.44
CA MET A 49 8.89 15.00 -3.07
C MET A 49 8.11 14.08 -2.12
N MET A 50 6.80 13.91 -2.32
CA MET A 50 5.99 12.97 -1.55
C MET A 50 6.42 11.53 -1.80
N MET A 51 6.73 11.16 -3.04
CA MET A 51 7.25 9.81 -3.36
C MET A 51 8.57 9.54 -2.64
N LEU A 52 9.50 10.51 -2.66
CA LEU A 52 10.77 10.42 -1.94
C LEU A 52 10.54 10.33 -0.42
N PHE A 53 9.61 11.10 0.11
CA PHE A 53 9.26 11.06 1.54
C PHE A 53 8.74 9.67 1.95
N VAL A 54 7.81 9.08 1.21
CA VAL A 54 7.29 7.73 1.50
C VAL A 54 8.44 6.71 1.46
N ASN A 55 9.29 6.74 0.43
CA ASN A 55 10.45 5.84 0.34
C ASN A 55 11.43 6.04 1.50
N SER A 56 11.68 7.29 1.92
CA SER A 56 12.53 7.58 3.09
C SER A 56 11.92 7.06 4.40
N VAL A 57 10.59 7.14 4.56
CA VAL A 57 9.92 6.56 5.73
C VAL A 57 10.03 5.04 5.74
N LEU A 58 9.81 4.38 4.59
CA LEU A 58 9.98 2.93 4.48
C LEU A 58 11.42 2.49 4.77
N ALA A 59 12.43 3.23 4.29
CA ALA A 59 13.83 2.96 4.61
C ALA A 59 14.12 3.07 6.11
N LYS A 60 13.65 4.14 6.75
CA LYS A 60 13.78 4.30 8.22
C LYS A 60 13.04 3.22 9.01
N ASN A 61 11.89 2.77 8.52
CA ASN A 61 11.16 1.67 9.13
C ASN A 61 12.00 0.38 9.08
N ARG A 62 12.63 0.06 7.93
CA ARG A 62 13.52 -1.10 7.82
C ARG A 62 14.73 -0.98 8.77
N GLU A 63 15.35 0.18 8.85
CA GLU A 63 16.45 0.42 9.82
C GLU A 63 15.99 0.20 11.26
N LYS A 64 14.81 0.70 11.62
CA LYS A 64 14.22 0.51 12.95
C LYS A 64 13.91 -0.96 13.24
N CYS A 65 13.50 -1.71 12.23
CA CYS A 65 13.11 -3.12 12.32
C CYS A 65 14.24 -4.09 11.96
N ALA A 66 15.50 -3.63 11.86
CA ALA A 66 16.63 -4.48 11.46
C ALA A 66 16.87 -5.68 12.39
N GLY A 67 16.34 -5.67 13.62
CA GLY A 67 16.38 -6.80 14.57
C GLY A 67 15.16 -7.72 14.48
N GLU A 68 14.15 -7.37 13.73
CA GLU A 68 12.96 -8.21 13.55
C GLU A 68 13.26 -9.39 12.63
N THR A 69 12.74 -10.55 13.00
CA THR A 69 12.96 -11.80 12.25
C THR A 69 11.66 -12.37 11.67
N ILE A 70 10.52 -11.75 11.95
CA ILE A 70 9.19 -12.18 11.50
C ILE A 70 8.51 -11.04 10.73
N HIS A 71 8.20 -11.33 9.48
CA HIS A 71 7.58 -10.37 8.56
C HIS A 71 6.33 -10.97 7.93
N PHE A 72 5.32 -10.15 7.70
CA PHE A 72 4.08 -10.55 7.06
C PHE A 72 3.98 -9.87 5.69
N ILE A 73 3.72 -10.67 4.66
CA ILE A 73 3.58 -10.21 3.28
C ILE A 73 2.18 -10.48 2.76
N ASP A 74 1.58 -9.48 2.14
CA ASP A 74 0.26 -9.59 1.53
C ASP A 74 0.05 -8.54 0.45
N SER A 75 -1.04 -8.68 -0.31
CA SER A 75 -1.49 -7.69 -1.27
C SER A 75 -2.94 -7.31 -1.04
N THR A 76 -3.25 -6.07 -1.36
CA THR A 76 -4.63 -5.59 -1.27
C THR A 76 -5.08 -4.91 -2.55
N PRO A 77 -6.31 -5.18 -3.06
CA PRO A 77 -6.82 -4.49 -4.23
C PRO A 77 -7.07 -3.01 -3.92
N VAL A 78 -6.60 -2.15 -4.83
CA VAL A 78 -6.85 -0.71 -4.85
C VAL A 78 -7.75 -0.40 -6.03
N GLU A 79 -9.04 -0.47 -5.78
CA GLU A 79 -10.07 -0.29 -6.80
C GLU A 79 -10.14 1.19 -7.23
N VAL A 80 -10.18 1.44 -8.53
CA VAL A 80 -10.30 2.79 -9.09
C VAL A 80 -11.75 3.15 -9.43
N CYS A 81 -12.59 2.16 -9.66
CA CYS A 81 -14.02 2.32 -9.84
C CYS A 81 -14.77 1.01 -9.57
N LYS A 82 -16.08 1.11 -9.37
CA LYS A 82 -16.97 -0.06 -9.29
C LYS A 82 -17.02 -0.79 -10.65
N ASN A 83 -17.20 -2.10 -10.64
CA ASN A 83 -17.19 -2.96 -11.84
C ASN A 83 -18.18 -2.50 -12.95
N ASN A 84 -19.36 -2.02 -12.58
CA ASN A 84 -20.36 -1.49 -13.52
C ASN A 84 -19.97 -0.13 -14.16
N LYS A 85 -18.85 0.47 -13.74
CA LYS A 85 -18.35 1.75 -14.27
C LYS A 85 -17.05 1.61 -15.06
N ILE A 86 -16.54 0.40 -15.27
CA ILE A 86 -15.25 0.19 -15.94
C ILE A 86 -15.24 0.77 -17.35
N SER A 87 -16.30 0.53 -18.15
CA SER A 87 -16.41 1.04 -19.51
C SER A 87 -16.40 2.57 -19.60
N ARG A 88 -16.85 3.26 -18.55
CA ARG A 88 -16.92 4.72 -18.46
C ARG A 88 -15.69 5.34 -17.77
N HIS A 89 -14.83 4.51 -17.18
CA HIS A 89 -13.67 4.99 -16.44
C HIS A 89 -12.54 5.37 -17.41
N LYS A 90 -12.22 6.69 -17.46
CA LYS A 90 -11.22 7.22 -18.41
C LYS A 90 -9.82 7.39 -17.79
N VAL A 91 -9.75 7.70 -16.47
CA VAL A 91 -8.51 8.17 -15.82
C VAL A 91 -7.41 7.11 -15.78
N ALA A 92 -7.76 5.85 -15.50
CA ALA A 92 -6.80 4.76 -15.38
C ALA A 92 -6.99 3.68 -16.44
N LYS A 93 -7.69 3.98 -17.55
CA LYS A 93 -8.06 2.99 -18.57
C LYS A 93 -6.84 2.23 -19.11
N ASP A 94 -5.75 2.93 -19.35
CA ASP A 94 -4.56 2.39 -20.02
C ASP A 94 -3.49 1.86 -19.05
N CYS A 95 -3.68 2.02 -17.74
CA CYS A 95 -2.69 1.63 -16.73
C CYS A 95 -3.22 0.76 -15.60
N ALA A 96 -4.55 0.65 -15.44
CA ALA A 96 -5.19 -0.27 -14.52
C ALA A 96 -5.61 -1.55 -15.25
N SER A 97 -5.78 -2.63 -14.52
CA SER A 97 -6.26 -3.90 -15.09
C SER A 97 -7.30 -4.56 -14.19
N ARG A 98 -8.03 -5.52 -14.75
CA ARG A 98 -8.88 -6.40 -13.94
C ARG A 98 -8.01 -7.36 -13.15
N GLY A 99 -8.35 -7.51 -11.88
CA GLY A 99 -7.80 -8.50 -10.98
C GLY A 99 -8.91 -9.28 -10.29
N LYS A 100 -8.55 -10.39 -9.66
CA LYS A 100 -9.45 -11.21 -8.85
C LYS A 100 -8.93 -11.22 -7.40
N SER A 101 -9.83 -11.02 -6.45
CA SER A 101 -9.57 -11.17 -5.02
C SER A 101 -10.56 -12.17 -4.43
N THR A 102 -10.44 -12.49 -3.14
CA THR A 102 -11.42 -13.29 -2.41
C THR A 102 -12.83 -12.68 -2.42
N LYS A 103 -12.92 -11.33 -2.53
CA LYS A 103 -14.19 -10.58 -2.64
C LYS A 103 -14.77 -10.51 -4.07
N GLY A 104 -14.09 -11.09 -5.05
CA GLY A 104 -14.51 -11.09 -6.45
C GLY A 104 -13.61 -10.29 -7.38
N TRP A 105 -14.13 -9.97 -8.56
CA TRP A 105 -13.42 -9.20 -9.58
C TRP A 105 -13.39 -7.71 -9.23
N PHE A 106 -12.26 -7.07 -9.48
CA PHE A 106 -12.09 -5.61 -9.36
C PHE A 106 -11.34 -5.05 -10.57
N PHE A 107 -11.40 -3.72 -10.75
CA PHE A 107 -10.61 -2.99 -11.73
C PHE A 107 -9.77 -1.94 -11.02
N GLY A 108 -8.46 -2.00 -11.20
CA GLY A 108 -7.54 -1.09 -10.52
C GLY A 108 -6.12 -1.60 -10.46
N PHE A 109 -5.52 -1.36 -9.29
CA PHE A 109 -4.16 -1.74 -8.93
C PHE A 109 -4.20 -2.73 -7.75
N LYS A 110 -3.05 -3.34 -7.48
CA LYS A 110 -2.76 -3.98 -6.20
C LYS A 110 -1.69 -3.18 -5.48
N LEU A 111 -1.85 -3.01 -4.20
CA LEU A 111 -0.80 -2.57 -3.30
C LEU A 111 -0.28 -3.80 -2.57
N HIS A 112 0.98 -4.13 -2.82
CA HIS A 112 1.69 -5.19 -2.13
C HIS A 112 2.53 -4.58 -1.03
N GLY A 113 2.68 -5.27 0.10
CA GLY A 113 3.51 -4.77 1.19
C GLY A 113 4.01 -5.83 2.12
N VAL A 114 4.96 -5.42 2.94
CA VAL A 114 5.53 -6.17 4.05
C VAL A 114 5.41 -5.34 5.31
N CYS A 115 5.02 -5.97 6.41
CA CYS A 115 5.05 -5.34 7.73
C CYS A 115 5.52 -6.31 8.79
N THR A 116 5.96 -5.77 9.93
CA THR A 116 6.29 -6.52 11.15
C THR A 116 5.04 -6.84 11.99
N ALA A 117 5.19 -7.61 13.06
CA ALA A 117 4.15 -7.87 14.05
C ALA A 117 3.62 -6.60 14.72
N ASP A 118 4.43 -5.56 14.84
CA ASP A 118 4.03 -4.24 15.36
C ASP A 118 3.34 -3.35 14.32
N MET A 119 2.90 -3.90 13.18
CA MET A 119 2.27 -3.18 12.06
C MET A 119 3.17 -2.10 11.43
N ILE A 120 4.48 -2.16 11.61
CA ILE A 120 5.41 -1.25 10.95
C ILE A 120 5.60 -1.71 9.52
N VAL A 121 5.21 -0.86 8.58
CA VAL A 121 5.32 -1.15 7.14
C VAL A 121 6.74 -0.90 6.67
N GLU A 122 7.38 -1.93 6.10
CA GLU A 122 8.77 -1.90 5.65
C GLU A 122 8.91 -1.78 4.14
N SER A 123 7.98 -2.34 3.39
CA SER A 123 8.01 -2.32 1.92
C SER A 123 6.61 -2.16 1.35
N LEU A 124 6.49 -1.34 0.30
CA LEU A 124 5.25 -1.14 -0.46
C LEU A 124 5.54 -1.04 -1.95
N THR A 125 4.73 -1.69 -2.75
CA THR A 125 4.81 -1.59 -4.23
C THR A 125 3.43 -1.67 -4.86
N PHE A 126 3.15 -0.80 -5.83
CA PHE A 126 1.97 -0.87 -6.68
C PHE A 126 2.23 -1.72 -7.92
N THR A 127 1.24 -2.52 -8.29
CA THR A 127 1.17 -3.20 -9.59
C THR A 127 -0.22 -3.01 -10.20
N THR A 128 -0.37 -3.37 -11.47
CA THR A 128 -1.71 -3.51 -12.06
C THR A 128 -2.46 -4.67 -11.41
N GLY A 129 -3.79 -4.63 -11.40
CA GLY A 129 -4.63 -5.64 -10.73
C GLY A 129 -4.44 -7.08 -11.21
N SER A 130 -3.93 -7.27 -12.45
CA SER A 130 -3.70 -8.60 -13.05
C SER A 130 -2.40 -9.28 -12.61
N VAL A 131 -1.47 -8.56 -11.98
CA VAL A 131 -0.20 -9.14 -11.55
C VAL A 131 -0.43 -10.13 -10.42
N HIS A 132 0.16 -11.31 -10.52
CA HIS A 132 0.09 -12.35 -9.49
C HIS A 132 1.00 -11.99 -8.30
N ASP A 133 0.52 -12.26 -7.09
CA ASP A 133 1.19 -11.82 -5.86
C ASP A 133 2.59 -12.45 -5.69
N SER A 134 2.74 -13.71 -6.10
CA SER A 134 4.03 -14.42 -6.07
C SER A 134 5.15 -13.71 -6.85
N LYS A 135 4.83 -12.98 -7.93
CA LYS A 135 5.84 -12.24 -8.71
C LYS A 135 6.48 -11.07 -7.96
N MET A 136 5.84 -10.66 -6.87
CA MET A 136 6.29 -9.51 -6.09
C MET A 136 7.07 -9.89 -4.83
N ALA A 137 7.07 -11.16 -4.43
CA ALA A 137 7.68 -11.62 -3.19
C ALA A 137 9.15 -11.19 -3.08
N GLN A 138 10.00 -11.60 -4.00
CA GLN A 138 11.43 -11.30 -4.00
C GLN A 138 11.72 -9.79 -3.99
N LYS A 139 10.96 -9.01 -4.79
CA LYS A 139 11.11 -7.55 -4.82
C LYS A 139 10.75 -6.88 -3.50
N LEU A 140 9.69 -7.36 -2.83
CA LEU A 140 9.19 -6.79 -1.59
C LEU A 140 10.11 -7.07 -0.41
N THR A 141 10.79 -8.22 -0.44
CA THR A 141 11.63 -8.70 0.65
C THR A 141 13.11 -8.41 0.46
N LYS A 142 13.50 -7.75 -0.64
CA LYS A 142 14.90 -7.51 -1.02
C LYS A 142 15.77 -6.89 0.09
N ASP A 143 15.18 -6.02 0.91
CA ASP A 143 15.91 -5.25 1.93
C ASP A 143 15.53 -5.69 3.36
N ILE A 144 15.03 -6.90 3.54
CA ILE A 144 14.69 -7.47 4.86
C ILE A 144 15.42 -8.79 5.06
N ILE A 145 15.58 -9.22 6.31
CA ILE A 145 16.21 -10.50 6.68
C ILE A 145 15.30 -11.20 7.66
N GLY A 146 15.07 -12.51 7.50
CA GLY A 146 14.25 -13.30 8.41
C GLY A 146 13.18 -14.14 7.72
N LYS A 147 12.17 -14.53 8.49
CA LYS A 147 11.05 -15.38 8.03
C LYS A 147 9.91 -14.47 7.52
N ALA A 148 9.50 -14.64 6.27
CA ALA A 148 8.38 -13.92 5.67
C ALA A 148 7.16 -14.84 5.51
N PHE A 149 6.06 -14.51 6.17
CA PHE A 149 4.82 -15.28 6.18
C PHE A 149 3.80 -14.70 5.22
N ALA A 150 3.29 -15.54 4.31
CA ALA A 150 2.36 -15.16 3.26
C ALA A 150 1.15 -16.09 3.17
N ASP A 151 0.14 -15.69 2.43
CA ASP A 151 -0.99 -16.56 2.12
C ASP A 151 -0.66 -17.64 1.09
N ALA A 152 -1.63 -18.53 0.81
CA ALA A 152 -1.48 -19.61 -0.17
C ALA A 152 -1.35 -19.11 -1.63
N GLY A 153 -1.51 -17.83 -1.91
CA GLY A 153 -1.28 -17.20 -3.22
C GLY A 153 0.18 -17.00 -3.57
N TYR A 154 1.06 -16.99 -2.56
CA TYR A 154 2.51 -16.80 -2.72
C TYR A 154 3.25 -18.12 -2.96
N GLN A 155 2.75 -18.95 -3.90
CA GLN A 155 3.47 -20.15 -4.31
C GLN A 155 4.64 -19.75 -5.21
N LEU A 156 5.87 -19.99 -4.72
CA LEU A 156 7.11 -19.69 -5.42
C LEU A 156 7.75 -20.99 -5.91
N LYS A 157 8.52 -20.89 -6.97
CA LYS A 157 9.36 -22.00 -7.46
C LYS A 157 10.54 -22.22 -6.51
N SER A 158 11.09 -23.42 -6.49
CA SER A 158 12.25 -23.80 -5.67
C SER A 158 13.46 -22.91 -5.92
N GLU A 159 13.70 -22.54 -7.18
CA GLU A 159 14.83 -21.68 -7.56
C GLU A 159 14.72 -20.31 -6.90
N VAL A 160 13.52 -19.69 -6.96
CA VAL A 160 13.26 -18.38 -6.33
C VAL A 160 13.36 -18.45 -4.81
N LEU A 161 12.89 -19.56 -4.20
CA LEU A 161 13.01 -19.77 -2.75
C LEU A 161 14.48 -19.90 -2.34
N SER A 162 15.32 -20.58 -3.15
CA SER A 162 16.75 -20.70 -2.91
C SER A 162 17.43 -19.33 -2.99
N GLU A 163 17.18 -18.57 -4.05
CA GLU A 163 17.72 -17.20 -4.19
C GLU A 163 17.32 -16.30 -3.01
N MET A 164 16.06 -16.36 -2.57
CA MET A 164 15.61 -15.59 -1.41
C MET A 164 16.29 -16.06 -0.11
N ALA A 165 16.52 -17.36 0.05
CA ALA A 165 17.23 -17.89 1.22
C ALA A 165 18.70 -17.46 1.24
N ASP A 166 19.37 -17.38 0.07
CA ASP A 166 20.73 -16.85 -0.07
C ASP A 166 20.79 -15.36 0.31
N ASP A 167 19.71 -14.61 0.05
CA ASP A 167 19.53 -13.23 0.49
C ASP A 167 19.10 -13.11 1.98
N GLY A 168 18.98 -14.23 2.72
CA GLY A 168 18.60 -14.26 4.12
C GLY A 168 17.10 -14.21 4.39
N VAL A 169 16.26 -14.44 3.38
CA VAL A 169 14.79 -14.42 3.49
C VAL A 169 14.20 -15.81 3.35
N PHE A 170 13.54 -16.29 4.39
CA PHE A 170 12.90 -17.61 4.43
C PHE A 170 11.38 -17.46 4.27
N MET A 171 10.86 -17.77 3.08
CA MET A 171 9.44 -17.70 2.80
C MET A 171 8.64 -18.87 3.37
N HIS A 172 7.59 -18.54 4.13
CA HIS A 172 6.62 -19.48 4.67
C HIS A 172 5.21 -19.08 4.19
N ASN A 173 4.58 -19.92 3.42
CA ASN A 173 3.23 -19.68 2.94
C ASN A 173 2.25 -20.73 3.46
N ALA A 174 1.00 -20.33 3.65
CA ALA A 174 -0.06 -21.25 4.00
C ALA A 174 -0.21 -22.33 2.91
N PRO A 175 -0.35 -23.63 3.27
CA PRO A 175 -0.59 -24.66 2.30
C PRO A 175 -1.94 -24.47 1.60
N ARG A 176 -2.04 -24.85 0.35
CA ARG A 176 -3.33 -24.93 -0.32
C ARG A 176 -4.13 -26.12 0.25
N LYS A 177 -5.44 -26.04 0.21
CA LYS A 177 -6.36 -27.08 0.72
C LYS A 177 -6.08 -28.50 0.19
N ASN A 178 -5.47 -28.59 -1.00
CA ASN A 178 -5.11 -29.86 -1.67
C ASN A 178 -3.65 -30.25 -1.50
N MET A 179 -2.90 -29.57 -0.63
CA MET A 179 -1.49 -29.86 -0.35
C MET A 179 -1.32 -30.38 1.08
N ASN A 180 -0.85 -31.61 1.22
CA ASN A 180 -0.43 -32.15 2.50
C ASN A 180 1.01 -31.69 2.78
N ARG A 181 1.18 -30.69 3.63
CA ARG A 181 2.47 -30.19 4.08
C ARG A 181 2.51 -30.18 5.60
N LEU A 182 3.56 -30.75 6.16
CA LEU A 182 3.83 -30.61 7.58
C LEU A 182 4.24 -29.17 7.89
N ILE A 183 3.60 -28.58 8.87
CA ILE A 183 3.87 -27.24 9.37
C ILE A 183 4.14 -27.35 10.86
N SER A 184 5.21 -26.70 11.36
CA SER A 184 5.44 -26.62 12.80
C SER A 184 4.37 -25.76 13.48
N LYS A 185 4.18 -25.96 14.79
CA LYS A 185 3.26 -25.15 15.57
C LYS A 185 3.65 -23.65 15.50
N GLU A 186 4.93 -23.34 15.62
CA GLU A 186 5.46 -21.98 15.50
C GLU A 186 5.08 -21.34 14.15
N GLN A 187 5.25 -22.07 13.04
CA GLN A 187 4.88 -21.59 11.72
C GLN A 187 3.36 -21.36 11.59
N LEU A 188 2.56 -22.22 12.21
CA LEU A 188 1.10 -22.07 12.22
C LEU A 188 0.70 -20.80 12.97
N ASP A 189 1.24 -20.58 14.17
CA ASP A 189 0.98 -19.39 14.99
C ASP A 189 1.35 -18.11 14.24
N CYS A 190 2.48 -18.08 13.54
CA CYS A 190 2.87 -16.94 12.70
C CYS A 190 1.95 -16.74 11.49
N LEU A 191 1.49 -17.84 10.84
CA LEU A 191 0.55 -17.74 9.74
C LEU A 191 -0.83 -17.19 10.19
N GLU A 192 -1.26 -17.49 11.41
CA GLU A 192 -2.46 -16.92 12.02
C GLU A 192 -2.28 -15.42 12.34
N GLN A 193 -1.10 -15.03 12.85
CA GLN A 193 -0.75 -13.64 13.09
C GLN A 193 -0.68 -12.79 11.81
N ARG A 194 -0.53 -13.39 10.64
CA ARG A 194 -0.52 -12.68 9.34
C ARG A 194 -1.72 -11.74 9.14
N ASN A 195 -2.83 -11.99 9.81
CA ASN A 195 -4.00 -11.10 9.78
C ASN A 195 -3.69 -9.64 10.22
N ILE A 196 -2.55 -9.42 10.87
CA ILE A 196 -2.04 -8.09 11.21
C ILE A 196 -1.91 -7.20 9.97
N ILE A 197 -1.40 -7.72 8.85
CA ILE A 197 -1.27 -6.92 7.62
C ILE A 197 -2.63 -6.54 7.03
N GLU A 198 -3.66 -7.35 7.24
CA GLU A 198 -5.03 -7.02 6.83
C GLU A 198 -5.57 -5.83 7.63
N THR A 199 -5.16 -5.69 8.90
CA THR A 199 -5.48 -4.50 9.72
C THR A 199 -4.80 -3.25 9.13
N VAL A 200 -3.54 -3.34 8.71
CA VAL A 200 -2.85 -2.24 8.02
C VAL A 200 -3.62 -1.81 6.77
N TRP A 201 -4.07 -2.78 5.95
CA TRP A 201 -4.88 -2.49 4.76
C TRP A 201 -6.24 -1.87 5.10
N SER A 202 -6.87 -2.34 6.17
CA SER A 202 -8.15 -1.80 6.64
C SER A 202 -8.03 -0.33 7.05
N VAL A 203 -6.98 0.03 7.79
CA VAL A 203 -6.68 1.42 8.17
C VAL A 203 -6.41 2.28 6.95
N MET A 204 -5.54 1.83 6.01
CA MET A 204 -5.24 2.58 4.79
C MET A 204 -6.50 2.83 3.94
N LYS A 205 -7.37 1.84 3.80
CA LYS A 205 -8.60 1.95 2.98
C LYS A 205 -9.71 2.72 3.67
N GLY A 206 -9.94 2.44 4.95
CA GLY A 206 -11.04 3.01 5.72
C GLY A 206 -10.73 4.42 6.20
N ARG A 207 -9.67 4.57 7.01
CA ARG A 207 -9.32 5.86 7.62
C ARG A 207 -8.69 6.83 6.62
N PHE A 208 -7.81 6.35 5.76
CA PHE A 208 -7.02 7.20 4.85
C PHE A 208 -7.49 7.16 3.40
N GLU A 209 -8.68 6.61 3.15
CA GLU A 209 -9.37 6.65 1.84
C GLU A 209 -8.49 6.21 0.64
N LEU A 210 -7.67 5.15 0.79
CA LEU A 210 -6.78 4.68 -0.26
C LEU A 210 -7.51 4.29 -1.55
N VAL A 211 -8.78 3.92 -1.47
CA VAL A 211 -9.59 3.43 -2.60
C VAL A 211 -10.64 4.45 -3.07
N TYR A 212 -11.18 4.26 -4.26
CA TYR A 212 -12.27 5.07 -4.85
C TYR A 212 -11.95 6.56 -4.94
N THR A 213 -10.75 6.89 -5.39
CA THR A 213 -10.35 8.29 -5.54
C THR A 213 -11.28 9.05 -6.50
N LYS A 214 -11.58 10.31 -6.18
CA LYS A 214 -12.34 11.22 -7.06
C LYS A 214 -11.40 11.97 -8.02
N ALA A 215 -10.20 11.46 -8.26
CA ALA A 215 -9.21 12.10 -9.12
C ALA A 215 -9.68 12.14 -10.58
N ARG A 216 -9.40 13.26 -11.24
CA ARG A 216 -9.74 13.50 -12.66
C ARG A 216 -8.54 13.30 -13.60
N SER A 217 -7.38 12.92 -13.08
CA SER A 217 -6.16 12.63 -13.83
C SER A 217 -5.37 11.53 -13.17
N LEU A 218 -4.58 10.81 -13.95
CA LEU A 218 -3.70 9.73 -13.46
C LEU A 218 -2.72 10.25 -12.38
N LYS A 219 -2.07 11.39 -12.65
CA LYS A 219 -1.19 12.05 -11.67
C LYS A 219 -1.93 12.38 -10.37
N GLY A 220 -3.16 12.88 -10.47
CA GLY A 220 -4.00 13.18 -9.31
C GLY A 220 -4.38 11.94 -8.50
N MET A 221 -4.58 10.80 -9.17
CA MET A 221 -4.89 9.53 -8.55
C MET A 221 -3.69 8.96 -7.78
N PHE A 222 -2.52 8.86 -8.41
CA PHE A 222 -1.31 8.40 -7.72
C PHE A 222 -0.90 9.33 -6.59
N ARG A 223 -1.03 10.64 -6.77
CA ARG A 223 -0.85 11.60 -5.69
C ARG A 223 -1.76 11.30 -4.50
N HIS A 224 -3.03 11.00 -4.74
CA HIS A 224 -3.95 10.60 -3.67
C HIS A 224 -3.45 9.36 -2.94
N PHE A 225 -3.06 8.30 -3.66
CA PHE A 225 -2.52 7.08 -3.06
C PHE A 225 -1.30 7.35 -2.17
N PHE A 226 -0.33 8.11 -2.67
CA PHE A 226 0.88 8.41 -1.90
C PHE A 226 0.62 9.28 -0.67
N TYR A 227 -0.31 10.22 -0.73
CA TYR A 227 -0.69 11.00 0.45
C TYR A 227 -1.50 10.17 1.45
N SER A 228 -2.32 9.22 0.98
CA SER A 228 -3.03 8.27 1.82
C SER A 228 -2.07 7.33 2.57
N ILE A 229 -1.02 6.85 1.88
CA ILE A 229 0.03 6.01 2.47
C ILE A 229 0.89 6.80 3.48
N ALA A 230 1.15 8.07 3.21
CA ALA A 230 1.99 8.92 4.06
C ALA A 230 1.26 9.43 5.32
N ALA A 231 -0.04 9.26 5.40
CA ALA A 231 -0.86 9.65 6.55
C ALA A 231 -0.95 8.58 7.60
#